data_120a443abdb02699e4893aea4850abea
#
_entry.id   120a443abdb02699e4893aea4850abea
#
_cell.length_a   1.000
_cell.length_b   1.000
_cell.length_c   1.000
_cell.angle_alpha   90.00
_cell.angle_beta   90.00
_cell.angle_gamma   90.00
#
_symmetry.space_group_name_H-M   'P 1'
#
loop_
_entity.id
_entity.type
_entity.pdbx_description
1 polymer ?
#
loop_
_entity_poly.entity_id
_entity_poly.type
_entity_poly.pdbx_seq_one_letter_code
_entity_poly.pdbx_strand_id
1 'polypeptide(L)'
;MSHRTRTFLLLLAGALALPCFAEAATTPPSGTVAQLRHAVQGDWRSAAHKARDRYRHPVETLQFFGIRPDMTVIELDPGGGWYSEILAPFLYDHGHLIEAGSPKFADRIKAEPAVFGHVEKVVPFTPPLQLTLGAPASADMVLTFRNTHDWLNRSPDTLAAAFKSVYDVLRPGGVFGVVEHRARPFSDAVESARTLHRIPEDYLIALALKTGFRLDGVSQINANPKDPEDINVHRLPPDLAGPDSEHAKLKAVGESDRMTLRFVKP
;
A
#
# COMPACT_ATOMS: atom_id res chain seq x y z
N MET A 1 -47.86 64.90 20.13
CA MET A 1 -46.57 64.85 19.44
C MET A 1 -45.71 63.80 20.15
N SER A 2 -45.58 62.60 19.53
CA SER A 2 -44.90 61.45 20.13
C SER A 2 -43.72 61.06 19.18
N HIS A 3 -42.52 61.29 19.71
CA HIS A 3 -41.29 60.84 19.05
C HIS A 3 -41.03 59.37 19.36
N ARG A 4 -41.08 58.50 18.33
CA ARG A 4 -40.63 57.09 18.42
C ARG A 4 -39.17 57.03 18.00
N THR A 5 -38.31 56.76 18.98
CA THR A 5 -36.88 56.48 18.75
C THR A 5 -36.74 55.03 18.23
N ARG A 6 -36.19 54.84 17.02
CA ARG A 6 -35.85 53.51 16.48
C ARG A 6 -34.40 53.19 16.81
N THR A 7 -34.21 52.19 17.65
CA THR A 7 -32.88 51.61 17.95
C THR A 7 -32.52 50.64 16.86
N PHE A 8 -31.44 50.92 16.16
CA PHE A 8 -30.83 49.97 15.20
C PHE A 8 -29.88 49.04 15.95
N LEU A 9 -30.15 47.72 15.89
CA LEU A 9 -29.27 46.69 16.41
C LEU A 9 -28.31 46.27 15.26
N LEU A 10 -27.01 46.60 15.37
CA LEU A 10 -25.98 46.09 14.46
C LEU A 10 -25.60 44.67 14.94
N LEU A 11 -25.92 43.67 14.12
CA LEU A 11 -25.39 42.32 14.26
C LEU A 11 -23.99 42.26 13.61
N LEU A 12 -22.95 42.16 14.42
CA LEU A 12 -21.58 41.85 13.96
C LEU A 12 -21.48 40.35 13.72
N ALA A 13 -21.47 39.96 12.46
CA ALA A 13 -21.14 38.58 12.05
C ALA A 13 -19.61 38.38 12.05
N GLY A 14 -19.09 37.79 13.12
CA GLY A 14 -17.70 37.37 13.20
C GLY A 14 -17.48 36.12 12.38
N ALA A 15 -16.78 36.27 11.24
CA ALA A 15 -16.30 35.13 10.48
C ALA A 15 -15.10 34.47 11.19
N LEU A 16 -15.31 33.31 11.80
CA LEU A 16 -14.20 32.46 12.26
C LEU A 16 -13.50 31.88 11.03
N ALA A 17 -12.36 32.43 10.68
CA ALA A 17 -11.43 31.81 9.74
C ALA A 17 -10.72 30.65 10.43
N LEU A 18 -11.09 29.41 10.09
CA LEU A 18 -10.33 28.22 10.47
C LEU A 18 -9.01 28.21 9.69
N PRO A 19 -7.86 28.08 10.38
CA PRO A 19 -6.59 27.93 9.66
C PRO A 19 -6.59 26.59 8.92
N CYS A 20 -6.57 26.64 7.60
CA CYS A 20 -6.33 25.49 6.74
C CYS A 20 -4.84 25.15 6.83
N PHE A 21 -4.46 24.23 7.73
CA PHE A 21 -3.12 23.65 7.70
C PHE A 21 -3.05 22.69 6.51
N ALA A 22 -2.66 23.21 5.37
CA ALA A 22 -2.14 22.39 4.28
C ALA A 22 -0.75 21.90 4.72
N GLU A 23 -0.67 20.70 5.30
CA GLU A 23 0.57 20.01 5.54
C GLU A 23 1.18 19.69 4.17
N ALA A 24 2.22 20.40 3.81
CA ALA A 24 2.91 20.21 2.55
C ALA A 24 3.49 18.79 2.52
N ALA A 25 3.07 17.97 1.56
CA ALA A 25 3.71 16.70 1.27
C ALA A 25 5.21 16.97 1.06
N THR A 26 6.06 16.56 2.00
CA THR A 26 7.50 16.77 1.95
C THR A 26 8.06 15.98 0.77
N THR A 27 8.54 16.68 -0.25
CA THR A 27 9.27 16.07 -1.37
C THR A 27 10.47 15.31 -0.81
N PRO A 28 10.65 14.01 -1.15
CA PRO A 28 11.81 13.27 -0.68
C PRO A 28 13.13 13.98 -1.07
N PRO A 29 14.16 13.93 -0.22
CA PRO A 29 15.46 14.47 -0.57
C PRO A 29 15.96 13.89 -1.92
N SER A 30 16.64 14.68 -2.73
CA SER A 30 17.13 14.26 -4.06
C SER A 30 17.98 12.97 -4.01
N GLY A 31 18.67 12.71 -2.90
CA GLY A 31 19.43 11.49 -2.63
C GLY A 31 18.54 10.24 -2.55
N THR A 32 17.36 10.32 -1.92
CA THR A 32 16.43 9.18 -1.78
C THR A 32 15.98 8.64 -3.13
N VAL A 33 15.66 9.52 -4.09
CA VAL A 33 15.22 9.09 -5.43
C VAL A 33 16.33 8.38 -6.19
N ALA A 34 17.58 8.88 -6.08
CA ALA A 34 18.73 8.24 -6.71
C ALA A 34 18.99 6.85 -6.12
N GLN A 35 18.89 6.71 -4.79
CA GLN A 35 19.03 5.42 -4.09
C GLN A 35 17.92 4.44 -4.49
N LEU A 36 16.66 4.89 -4.56
CA LEU A 36 15.55 4.04 -5.05
C LEU A 36 15.78 3.57 -6.48
N ARG A 37 16.18 4.45 -7.38
CA ARG A 37 16.51 4.08 -8.76
C ARG A 37 17.64 3.07 -8.84
N HIS A 38 18.68 3.23 -8.00
CA HIS A 38 19.77 2.27 -7.90
C HIS A 38 19.25 0.90 -7.45
N ALA A 39 18.44 0.85 -6.39
CA ALA A 39 17.85 -0.40 -5.90
C ALA A 39 16.94 -1.07 -6.94
N VAL A 40 16.13 -0.31 -7.68
CA VAL A 40 15.26 -0.82 -8.76
C VAL A 40 16.07 -1.36 -9.94
N GLN A 41 17.21 -0.74 -10.27
CA GLN A 41 18.07 -1.16 -11.38
C GLN A 41 19.09 -2.23 -11.01
N GLY A 42 19.18 -2.62 -9.74
CA GLY A 42 20.18 -3.52 -9.19
C GLY A 42 20.29 -4.85 -9.97
N ASP A 43 21.52 -5.32 -10.21
CA ASP A 43 21.80 -6.52 -11.01
C ASP A 43 21.36 -7.81 -10.32
N TRP A 44 21.08 -7.77 -9.04
CA TRP A 44 20.47 -8.87 -8.26
C TRP A 44 19.02 -9.15 -8.64
N ARG A 45 18.32 -8.19 -9.27
CA ARG A 45 16.94 -8.38 -9.73
C ARG A 45 16.91 -9.08 -11.08
N SER A 46 16.10 -10.15 -11.17
CA SER A 46 15.98 -10.90 -12.42
C SER A 46 15.40 -10.07 -13.56
N ALA A 47 15.74 -10.40 -14.81
CA ALA A 47 15.16 -9.78 -15.99
C ALA A 47 13.61 -9.87 -16.00
N ALA A 48 13.06 -11.01 -15.52
CA ALA A 48 11.62 -11.21 -15.40
C ALA A 48 10.97 -10.25 -14.39
N HIS A 49 11.65 -9.97 -13.27
CA HIS A 49 11.17 -9.00 -12.29
C HIS A 49 11.26 -7.56 -12.83
N LYS A 50 12.38 -7.19 -13.44
CA LYS A 50 12.58 -5.86 -14.07
C LYS A 50 11.57 -5.61 -15.20
N ALA A 51 11.20 -6.62 -16.00
CA ALA A 51 10.18 -6.48 -17.04
C ALA A 51 8.79 -6.07 -16.51
N ARG A 52 8.53 -6.28 -15.23
CA ARG A 52 7.27 -5.89 -14.56
C ARG A 52 7.28 -4.46 -14.02
N ASP A 53 8.44 -3.79 -13.97
CA ASP A 53 8.56 -2.42 -13.43
C ASP A 53 7.66 -1.44 -14.18
N ARG A 54 7.47 -1.62 -15.49
CA ARG A 54 6.55 -0.83 -16.33
C ARG A 54 5.07 -0.90 -15.93
N TYR A 55 4.68 -1.91 -15.14
CA TYR A 55 3.32 -2.07 -14.61
C TYR A 55 3.23 -1.74 -13.13
N ARG A 56 4.35 -1.72 -12.42
CA ARG A 56 4.40 -1.59 -10.96
C ARG A 56 5.03 -0.30 -10.48
N HIS A 57 5.67 0.46 -11.40
CA HIS A 57 6.24 1.79 -11.18
C HIS A 57 6.90 1.91 -9.78
N PRO A 58 7.89 1.06 -9.44
CA PRO A 58 8.35 0.91 -8.06
C PRO A 58 8.94 2.19 -7.47
N VAL A 59 9.66 2.98 -8.26
CA VAL A 59 10.23 4.24 -7.79
C VAL A 59 9.11 5.22 -7.42
N GLU A 60 8.17 5.44 -8.33
CA GLU A 60 7.05 6.37 -8.17
C GLU A 60 6.11 5.91 -7.04
N THR A 61 5.86 4.61 -6.93
CA THR A 61 5.03 4.02 -5.87
C THR A 61 5.64 4.24 -4.49
N LEU A 62 6.92 3.92 -4.32
CA LEU A 62 7.61 4.09 -3.04
C LEU A 62 7.82 5.57 -2.68
N GLN A 63 8.04 6.44 -3.68
CA GLN A 63 8.04 7.89 -3.48
C GLN A 63 6.69 8.42 -3.02
N PHE A 64 5.59 7.96 -3.64
CA PHE A 64 4.24 8.34 -3.23
C PHE A 64 3.96 7.96 -1.76
N PHE A 65 4.45 6.80 -1.32
CA PHE A 65 4.36 6.42 0.10
C PHE A 65 5.28 7.25 1.01
N GLY A 66 6.25 7.96 0.45
CA GLY A 66 7.16 8.80 1.21
C GLY A 66 8.26 8.03 1.92
N ILE A 67 8.72 6.90 1.33
CA ILE A 67 9.79 6.08 1.91
C ILE A 67 11.10 6.87 2.01
N ARG A 68 11.85 6.64 3.09
CA ARG A 68 13.20 7.17 3.30
C ARG A 68 14.14 6.04 3.72
N PRO A 69 15.46 6.19 3.45
CA PRO A 69 16.44 5.14 3.72
C PRO A 69 16.70 4.89 5.22
N ASP A 70 16.24 5.78 6.10
CA ASP A 70 16.40 5.71 7.56
C ASP A 70 15.20 5.15 8.32
N MET A 71 14.21 4.61 7.59
CA MET A 71 12.95 4.12 8.18
C MET A 71 13.04 2.67 8.66
N THR A 72 12.24 2.36 9.68
CA THR A 72 11.82 0.98 9.98
C THR A 72 10.58 0.67 9.15
N VAL A 73 10.73 -0.22 8.16
CA VAL A 73 9.69 -0.62 7.22
C VAL A 73 9.31 -2.07 7.46
N ILE A 74 8.00 -2.35 7.45
CA ILE A 74 7.46 -3.72 7.47
C ILE A 74 6.79 -3.99 6.12
N GLU A 75 7.23 -5.02 5.39
CA GLU A 75 6.53 -5.53 4.22
C GLU A 75 5.66 -6.71 4.63
N LEU A 76 4.34 -6.65 4.35
CA LEU A 76 3.38 -7.71 4.66
C LEU A 76 3.25 -8.68 3.50
N ASP A 77 3.32 -9.97 3.79
CA ASP A 77 3.19 -11.07 2.83
C ASP A 77 4.02 -10.84 1.55
N PRO A 78 5.37 -10.77 1.66
CA PRO A 78 6.27 -10.43 0.55
C PRO A 78 6.18 -11.41 -0.64
N GLY A 79 5.54 -12.58 -0.45
CA GLY A 79 5.40 -13.62 -1.45
C GLY A 79 6.76 -14.08 -2.00
N GLY A 80 6.98 -13.85 -3.29
CA GLY A 80 8.28 -14.09 -3.93
C GLY A 80 9.33 -13.00 -3.70
N GLY A 81 9.06 -11.94 -2.89
CA GLY A 81 10.02 -10.89 -2.55
C GLY A 81 10.29 -9.88 -3.65
N TRP A 82 9.31 -9.62 -4.51
CA TRP A 82 9.51 -8.68 -5.62
C TRP A 82 9.84 -7.25 -5.15
N TYR A 83 9.12 -6.75 -4.11
CA TYR A 83 9.44 -5.46 -3.47
C TYR A 83 10.58 -5.60 -2.48
N SER A 84 10.71 -6.73 -1.78
CA SER A 84 11.83 -7.00 -0.88
C SER A 84 13.18 -6.88 -1.57
N GLU A 85 13.31 -7.29 -2.86
CA GLU A 85 14.53 -7.11 -3.68
C GLU A 85 14.91 -5.63 -3.88
N ILE A 86 13.98 -4.71 -3.68
CA ILE A 86 14.18 -3.26 -3.77
C ILE A 86 14.36 -2.67 -2.37
N LEU A 87 13.50 -3.06 -1.43
CA LEU A 87 13.48 -2.51 -0.08
C LEU A 87 14.72 -2.89 0.73
N ALA A 88 15.18 -4.15 0.65
CA ALA A 88 16.33 -4.61 1.42
C ALA A 88 17.61 -3.84 1.09
N PRO A 89 18.02 -3.68 -0.18
CA PRO A 89 19.18 -2.86 -0.52
C PRO A 89 18.97 -1.36 -0.27
N PHE A 90 17.72 -0.86 -0.43
CA PHE A 90 17.43 0.56 -0.21
C PHE A 90 17.57 0.98 1.26
N LEU A 91 17.20 0.09 2.18
CA LEU A 91 17.25 0.34 3.63
C LEU A 91 18.58 -0.10 4.29
N TYR A 92 19.48 -0.68 3.51
CA TYR A 92 20.68 -1.35 3.96
C TYR A 92 21.53 -0.57 4.98
N ASP A 93 21.85 0.70 4.67
CA ASP A 93 22.85 1.44 5.43
C ASP A 93 22.30 2.09 6.70
N HIS A 94 21.03 2.48 6.71
CA HIS A 94 20.48 3.37 7.74
C HIS A 94 19.10 2.98 8.25
N GLY A 95 18.40 2.08 7.56
CA GLY A 95 17.05 1.66 7.89
C GLY A 95 16.97 0.21 8.36
N HIS A 96 15.74 -0.24 8.56
CA HIS A 96 15.43 -1.60 8.98
C HIS A 96 14.29 -2.15 8.14
N LEU A 97 14.48 -3.33 7.52
CA LEU A 97 13.44 -4.07 6.85
C LEU A 97 13.01 -5.27 7.68
N ILE A 98 11.73 -5.36 7.98
CA ILE A 98 11.09 -6.51 8.62
C ILE A 98 10.14 -7.13 7.60
N GLU A 99 10.33 -8.41 7.32
CA GLU A 99 9.41 -9.18 6.48
C GLU A 99 8.38 -9.87 7.36
N ALA A 100 7.10 -9.59 7.14
CA ALA A 100 6.02 -10.16 7.92
C ALA A 100 5.14 -11.05 7.04
N GLY A 101 5.19 -12.37 7.24
CA GLY A 101 4.48 -13.32 6.39
C GLY A 101 4.85 -14.76 6.69
N SER A 102 4.94 -15.58 5.63
CA SER A 102 5.32 -16.98 5.77
C SER A 102 6.76 -17.14 6.29
N PRO A 103 6.99 -17.98 7.30
CA PRO A 103 8.35 -18.31 7.75
C PRO A 103 9.27 -18.84 6.65
N LYS A 104 8.74 -19.37 5.55
CA LYS A 104 9.50 -19.81 4.38
C LYS A 104 10.31 -18.70 3.71
N PHE A 105 9.96 -17.44 3.93
CA PHE A 105 10.75 -16.32 3.43
C PHE A 105 12.17 -16.31 4.03
N ALA A 106 12.34 -16.80 5.26
CA ALA A 106 13.65 -16.98 5.87
C ALA A 106 14.59 -17.92 5.09
N ASP A 107 14.02 -18.88 4.35
CA ASP A 107 14.84 -19.76 3.49
C ASP A 107 15.35 -19.00 2.28
N ARG A 108 14.57 -18.06 1.74
CA ARG A 108 15.02 -17.18 0.66
C ARG A 108 16.14 -16.25 1.11
N ILE A 109 16.05 -15.69 2.31
CA ILE A 109 17.14 -14.85 2.88
C ILE A 109 18.44 -15.63 2.93
N LYS A 110 18.39 -16.90 3.36
CA LYS A 110 19.58 -17.78 3.41
C LYS A 110 20.13 -18.11 2.02
N ALA A 111 19.24 -18.30 1.04
CA ALA A 111 19.62 -18.66 -0.32
C ALA A 111 20.25 -17.48 -1.08
N GLU A 112 19.83 -16.26 -0.79
CA GLU A 112 20.22 -15.03 -1.50
C GLU A 112 20.74 -13.95 -0.52
N PRO A 113 21.78 -14.25 0.30
CA PRO A 113 22.21 -13.35 1.36
C PRO A 113 22.79 -12.02 0.86
N ALA A 114 23.27 -11.98 -0.38
CA ALA A 114 23.75 -10.73 -0.99
C ALA A 114 22.62 -9.72 -1.23
N VAL A 115 21.38 -10.17 -1.36
CA VAL A 115 20.20 -9.30 -1.57
C VAL A 115 19.45 -9.07 -0.27
N PHE A 116 19.19 -10.15 0.47
CA PHE A 116 18.29 -10.14 1.63
C PHE A 116 19.02 -10.22 2.99
N GLY A 117 20.36 -10.31 3.01
CA GLY A 117 21.13 -10.46 4.25
C GLY A 117 20.96 -9.33 5.26
N HIS A 118 20.39 -8.22 4.85
CA HIS A 118 20.06 -7.06 5.67
C HIS A 118 18.59 -6.96 6.08
N VAL A 119 17.77 -7.94 5.74
CA VAL A 119 16.45 -8.09 6.36
C VAL A 119 16.68 -8.37 7.84
N GLU A 120 16.20 -7.47 8.70
CA GLU A 120 16.45 -7.55 10.15
C GLU A 120 15.87 -8.84 10.74
N LYS A 121 14.63 -9.15 10.34
CA LYS A 121 13.93 -10.37 10.80
C LYS A 121 12.75 -10.71 9.90
N VAL A 122 12.33 -11.97 9.99
CA VAL A 122 11.06 -12.46 9.47
C VAL A 122 10.14 -12.70 10.66
N VAL A 123 8.96 -12.09 10.69
CA VAL A 123 7.93 -12.31 11.69
C VAL A 123 6.77 -13.09 11.08
N PRO A 124 6.25 -14.12 11.74
CA PRO A 124 5.08 -14.83 11.26
C PRO A 124 3.88 -13.89 11.22
N PHE A 125 3.24 -13.77 10.04
CA PHE A 125 2.02 -13.02 9.87
C PHE A 125 1.02 -13.85 9.07
N THR A 126 -0.06 -14.26 9.70
CA THR A 126 -1.07 -15.15 9.11
C THR A 126 -2.45 -14.79 9.69
N PRO A 127 -3.06 -13.69 9.23
CA PRO A 127 -4.37 -13.28 9.71
C PRO A 127 -5.44 -14.38 9.53
N PRO A 128 -6.32 -14.62 10.53
CA PRO A 128 -6.42 -13.94 11.82
C PRO A 128 -5.58 -14.58 12.95
N LEU A 129 -4.77 -15.60 12.68
CA LEU A 129 -4.12 -16.43 13.69
C LEU A 129 -2.87 -15.80 14.30
N GLN A 130 -2.06 -15.13 13.48
CA GLN A 130 -0.80 -14.49 13.88
C GLN A 130 -0.81 -13.06 13.33
N LEU A 131 -0.89 -12.08 14.23
CA LEU A 131 -1.11 -10.68 13.91
C LEU A 131 -0.02 -9.75 14.49
N THR A 132 0.88 -10.28 15.32
CA THR A 132 1.90 -9.46 15.97
C THR A 132 3.01 -9.10 15.01
N LEU A 133 3.09 -7.83 14.63
CA LEU A 133 4.10 -7.29 13.72
C LEU A 133 5.34 -6.75 14.44
N GLY A 134 5.21 -6.40 15.72
CA GLY A 134 6.27 -5.83 16.55
C GLY A 134 5.69 -5.14 17.78
N ALA A 135 6.53 -4.40 18.48
CA ALA A 135 6.08 -3.57 19.60
C ALA A 135 5.17 -2.44 19.07
N PRO A 136 4.18 -1.96 19.86
CA PRO A 136 3.38 -0.82 19.47
C PRO A 136 4.25 0.40 19.13
N ALA A 137 3.87 1.15 18.09
CA ALA A 137 4.54 2.36 17.64
C ALA A 137 6.05 2.18 17.29
N SER A 138 6.44 0.99 16.82
CA SER A 138 7.83 0.67 16.48
C SER A 138 8.17 0.80 14.99
N ALA A 139 7.19 0.97 14.11
CA ALA A 139 7.41 1.08 12.67
C ALA A 139 7.09 2.49 12.13
N ASP A 140 7.90 2.95 11.19
CA ASP A 140 7.66 4.18 10.43
C ASP A 140 6.68 3.96 9.29
N MET A 141 6.77 2.79 8.65
CA MET A 141 5.98 2.45 7.48
C MET A 141 5.63 0.96 7.46
N VAL A 142 4.41 0.66 7.05
CA VAL A 142 3.98 -0.70 6.72
C VAL A 142 3.50 -0.69 5.27
N LEU A 143 3.94 -1.66 4.49
CA LEU A 143 3.61 -1.80 3.07
C LEU A 143 2.94 -3.15 2.80
N THR A 144 1.93 -3.14 1.94
CA THR A 144 1.32 -4.37 1.43
C THR A 144 1.02 -4.23 -0.06
N PHE A 145 1.30 -5.31 -0.79
CA PHE A 145 1.18 -5.32 -2.24
C PHE A 145 0.37 -6.54 -2.70
N ARG A 146 -0.92 -6.34 -2.98
CA ARG A 146 -1.84 -7.35 -3.55
C ARG A 146 -2.13 -8.52 -2.60
N ASN A 147 -2.34 -8.22 -1.33
CA ASN A 147 -2.60 -9.25 -0.31
C ASN A 147 -3.96 -9.05 0.39
N THR A 148 -4.51 -7.81 0.34
CA THR A 148 -5.70 -7.48 1.13
C THR A 148 -6.94 -8.27 0.66
N HIS A 149 -7.02 -8.62 -0.62
CA HIS A 149 -8.09 -9.48 -1.14
C HIS A 149 -8.03 -10.91 -0.58
N ASP A 150 -6.83 -11.46 -0.31
CA ASP A 150 -6.68 -12.77 0.29
C ASP A 150 -7.15 -12.79 1.74
N TRP A 151 -6.90 -11.71 2.49
CA TRP A 151 -7.41 -11.57 3.86
C TRP A 151 -8.92 -11.39 3.87
N LEU A 152 -9.47 -10.59 2.96
CA LEU A 152 -10.93 -10.42 2.81
C LEU A 152 -11.62 -11.72 2.36
N ASN A 153 -11.00 -12.48 1.46
CA ASN A 153 -11.52 -13.77 1.01
C ASN A 153 -11.65 -14.78 2.17
N ARG A 154 -10.80 -14.67 3.21
CA ARG A 154 -10.98 -15.45 4.44
C ARG A 154 -12.20 -14.98 5.23
N SER A 155 -12.27 -13.70 5.54
CA SER A 155 -13.44 -13.02 6.12
C SER A 155 -13.21 -11.50 6.21
N PRO A 156 -14.27 -10.66 6.30
CA PRO A 156 -14.16 -9.26 6.63
C PRO A 156 -13.43 -9.00 7.96
N ASP A 157 -13.67 -9.84 8.97
CA ASP A 157 -13.02 -9.72 10.28
C ASP A 157 -11.51 -10.01 10.20
N THR A 158 -11.09 -10.93 9.32
CA THR A 158 -9.67 -11.21 9.08
C THR A 158 -8.96 -9.98 8.50
N LEU A 159 -9.56 -9.32 7.50
CA LEU A 159 -9.01 -8.10 6.93
C LEU A 159 -8.98 -6.95 7.96
N ALA A 160 -10.05 -6.80 8.75
CA ALA A 160 -10.12 -5.79 9.79
C ALA A 160 -9.05 -6.00 10.89
N ALA A 161 -8.81 -7.26 11.29
CA ALA A 161 -7.78 -7.61 12.26
C ALA A 161 -6.37 -7.31 11.72
N ALA A 162 -6.11 -7.57 10.44
CA ALA A 162 -4.85 -7.22 9.79
C ALA A 162 -4.62 -5.69 9.79
N PHE A 163 -5.64 -4.90 9.45
CA PHE A 163 -5.56 -3.42 9.47
C PHE A 163 -5.33 -2.89 10.90
N LYS A 164 -5.99 -3.49 11.90
CA LYS A 164 -5.77 -3.13 13.31
C LYS A 164 -4.33 -3.40 13.76
N SER A 165 -3.78 -4.53 13.38
CA SER A 165 -2.39 -4.91 13.67
C SER A 165 -1.39 -3.93 13.04
N VAL A 166 -1.63 -3.49 11.80
CA VAL A 166 -0.85 -2.43 11.15
C VAL A 166 -0.96 -1.11 11.90
N TYR A 167 -2.18 -0.74 12.31
CA TYR A 167 -2.40 0.48 13.08
C TYR A 167 -1.61 0.46 14.40
N ASP A 168 -1.60 -0.66 15.10
CA ASP A 168 -0.95 -0.76 16.39
C ASP A 168 0.58 -0.64 16.29
N VAL A 169 1.20 -1.28 15.30
CA VAL A 169 2.65 -1.27 15.13
C VAL A 169 3.19 0.07 14.62
N LEU A 170 2.41 0.83 13.86
CA LEU A 170 2.81 2.14 13.36
C LEU A 170 2.90 3.17 14.47
N ARG A 171 3.94 4.00 14.46
CA ARG A 171 4.02 5.20 15.30
C ARG A 171 3.04 6.29 14.83
N PRO A 172 2.67 7.29 15.68
CA PRO A 172 1.98 8.48 15.20
C PRO A 172 2.74 9.14 14.04
N GLY A 173 2.03 9.52 12.98
CA GLY A 173 2.61 9.99 11.72
C GLY A 173 3.15 8.87 10.81
N GLY A 174 3.12 7.62 11.25
CA GLY A 174 3.54 6.46 10.44
C GLY A 174 2.59 6.19 9.28
N VAL A 175 3.13 5.63 8.20
CA VAL A 175 2.44 5.43 6.93
C VAL A 175 2.05 3.98 6.72
N PHE A 176 0.81 3.73 6.30
CA PHE A 176 0.37 2.47 5.72
C PHE A 176 0.17 2.64 4.22
N GLY A 177 1.05 2.03 3.42
CA GLY A 177 0.99 2.01 1.96
C GLY A 177 0.35 0.73 1.44
N VAL A 178 -0.69 0.88 0.61
CA VAL A 178 -1.45 -0.23 0.04
C VAL A 178 -1.47 -0.13 -1.48
N VAL A 179 -1.04 -1.18 -2.15
CA VAL A 179 -1.29 -1.41 -3.57
C VAL A 179 -2.16 -2.66 -3.70
N GLU A 180 -3.36 -2.53 -4.27
CA GLU A 180 -4.27 -3.66 -4.38
C GLU A 180 -4.98 -3.70 -5.73
N HIS A 181 -5.36 -4.89 -6.19
CA HIS A 181 -6.18 -5.11 -7.38
C HIS A 181 -7.53 -4.44 -7.23
N ARG A 182 -7.84 -3.49 -8.12
CA ARG A 182 -9.08 -2.72 -8.04
C ARG A 182 -10.23 -3.52 -8.65
N ALA A 183 -11.35 -3.57 -7.93
CA ALA A 183 -12.65 -3.97 -8.45
C ALA A 183 -13.46 -2.74 -8.86
N ARG A 184 -14.52 -2.94 -9.63
CA ARG A 184 -15.47 -1.88 -9.98
C ARG A 184 -16.01 -1.20 -8.72
N PRO A 185 -16.19 0.13 -8.74
CA PRO A 185 -16.75 0.86 -7.61
C PRO A 185 -18.11 0.26 -7.16
N PHE A 186 -18.32 0.22 -5.85
CA PHE A 186 -19.57 -0.26 -5.23
C PHE A 186 -19.96 -1.72 -5.56
N SER A 187 -19.05 -2.54 -6.11
CA SER A 187 -19.28 -3.98 -6.23
C SER A 187 -19.23 -4.63 -4.85
N ASP A 188 -19.82 -5.84 -4.73
CA ASP A 188 -19.69 -6.62 -3.49
C ASP A 188 -18.22 -6.99 -3.27
N ALA A 189 -17.63 -6.46 -2.20
CA ALA A 189 -16.21 -6.59 -1.92
C ALA A 189 -15.81 -8.04 -1.60
N VAL A 190 -16.64 -8.78 -0.85
CA VAL A 190 -16.37 -10.16 -0.46
C VAL A 190 -16.45 -11.08 -1.68
N GLU A 191 -17.49 -10.91 -2.49
CA GLU A 191 -17.65 -11.69 -3.73
C GLU A 191 -16.54 -11.37 -4.74
N SER A 192 -16.15 -10.09 -4.88
CA SER A 192 -15.06 -9.68 -5.76
C SER A 192 -13.71 -10.25 -5.29
N ALA A 193 -13.45 -10.24 -3.99
CA ALA A 193 -12.24 -10.84 -3.43
C ALA A 193 -12.20 -12.35 -3.70
N ARG A 194 -13.33 -13.03 -3.51
CA ARG A 194 -13.45 -14.48 -3.67
C ARG A 194 -13.31 -14.96 -5.11
N THR A 195 -13.91 -14.24 -6.06
CA THR A 195 -14.03 -14.70 -7.47
C THR A 195 -13.01 -14.06 -8.41
N LEU A 196 -12.68 -12.79 -8.15
CA LEU A 196 -11.83 -11.98 -9.02
C LEU A 196 -10.46 -11.65 -8.44
N HIS A 197 -10.25 -11.88 -7.13
CA HIS A 197 -9.08 -11.43 -6.36
C HIS A 197 -8.90 -9.91 -6.42
N ARG A 198 -10.01 -9.17 -6.27
CA ARG A 198 -10.07 -7.70 -6.35
C ARG A 198 -10.88 -7.14 -5.20
N ILE A 199 -10.60 -5.89 -4.82
CA ILE A 199 -11.39 -5.15 -3.82
C ILE A 199 -11.78 -3.80 -4.40
N PRO A 200 -13.03 -3.31 -4.15
CA PRO A 200 -13.41 -1.93 -4.44
C PRO A 200 -12.58 -0.95 -3.59
N GLU A 201 -12.12 0.15 -4.21
CA GLU A 201 -11.27 1.15 -3.55
C GLU A 201 -11.97 1.80 -2.35
N ASP A 202 -13.26 2.12 -2.51
CA ASP A 202 -14.11 2.69 -1.46
C ASP A 202 -14.22 1.79 -0.22
N TYR A 203 -14.26 0.45 -0.41
CA TYR A 203 -14.30 -0.50 0.68
C TYR A 203 -13.02 -0.45 1.54
N LEU A 204 -11.84 -0.47 0.91
CA LEU A 204 -10.57 -0.39 1.64
C LEU A 204 -10.40 0.96 2.36
N ILE A 205 -10.80 2.06 1.70
CA ILE A 205 -10.76 3.38 2.31
C ILE A 205 -11.68 3.41 3.55
N ALA A 206 -12.92 2.95 3.43
CA ALA A 206 -13.86 2.92 4.54
C ALA A 206 -13.35 2.09 5.73
N LEU A 207 -12.74 0.92 5.46
CA LEU A 207 -12.14 0.08 6.50
C LEU A 207 -10.97 0.78 7.19
N ALA A 208 -10.07 1.40 6.44
CA ALA A 208 -8.93 2.11 7.00
C ALA A 208 -9.38 3.27 7.91
N LEU A 209 -10.35 4.07 7.47
CA LEU A 209 -10.94 5.14 8.28
C LEU A 209 -11.59 4.59 9.56
N LYS A 210 -12.34 3.50 9.46
CA LYS A 210 -12.95 2.82 10.62
C LYS A 210 -11.89 2.30 11.60
N THR A 211 -10.72 1.88 11.12
CA THR A 211 -9.60 1.43 11.95
C THR A 211 -8.93 2.57 12.71
N GLY A 212 -9.11 3.83 12.25
CA GLY A 212 -8.54 5.04 12.85
C GLY A 212 -7.49 5.74 11.98
N PHE A 213 -7.21 5.22 10.80
CA PHE A 213 -6.31 5.89 9.84
C PHE A 213 -6.97 7.15 9.26
N ARG A 214 -6.13 8.09 8.82
CA ARG A 214 -6.52 9.18 7.92
C ARG A 214 -6.09 8.82 6.50
N LEU A 215 -6.95 8.99 5.52
CA LEU A 215 -6.56 8.92 4.11
C LEU A 215 -5.70 10.15 3.79
N ASP A 216 -4.48 9.91 3.32
CA ASP A 216 -3.51 10.96 3.02
C ASP A 216 -3.31 11.14 1.51
N GLY A 217 -3.56 10.12 0.71
CA GLY A 217 -3.50 10.22 -0.73
C GLY A 217 -4.03 8.98 -1.47
N VAL A 218 -4.49 9.23 -2.68
CA VAL A 218 -4.87 8.21 -3.67
C VAL A 218 -4.07 8.48 -4.93
N SER A 219 -3.48 7.46 -5.53
CA SER A 219 -2.69 7.60 -6.74
C SER A 219 -3.12 6.62 -7.82
N GLN A 220 -3.06 7.08 -9.08
CA GLN A 220 -3.29 6.28 -10.27
C GLN A 220 -1.98 5.74 -10.89
N ILE A 221 -0.86 5.78 -10.14
CA ILE A 221 0.46 5.33 -10.62
C ILE A 221 0.41 3.89 -11.17
N ASN A 222 -0.34 3.01 -10.49
CA ASN A 222 -0.47 1.60 -10.86
C ASN A 222 -1.80 1.27 -11.57
N ALA A 223 -2.51 2.28 -12.06
CA ALA A 223 -3.74 2.07 -12.81
C ALA A 223 -3.47 1.51 -14.20
N ASN A 224 -4.37 0.63 -14.66
CA ASN A 224 -4.36 0.10 -16.02
C ASN A 224 -5.75 0.24 -16.66
N PRO A 225 -5.99 1.28 -17.46
CA PRO A 225 -7.29 1.53 -18.07
C PRO A 225 -7.71 0.48 -19.12
N LYS A 226 -6.82 -0.45 -19.48
CA LYS A 226 -7.14 -1.56 -20.38
C LYS A 226 -7.76 -2.74 -19.65
N ASP A 227 -7.61 -2.80 -18.33
CA ASP A 227 -8.20 -3.85 -17.50
C ASP A 227 -9.69 -3.54 -17.27
N PRO A 228 -10.61 -4.42 -17.69
CA PRO A 228 -12.05 -4.20 -17.51
C PRO A 228 -12.55 -4.42 -16.07
N GLU A 229 -11.66 -4.79 -15.14
CA GLU A 229 -11.91 -5.02 -13.71
C GLU A 229 -12.92 -6.15 -13.38
N ASP A 230 -13.37 -6.89 -14.38
CA ASP A 230 -14.28 -8.05 -14.24
C ASP A 230 -13.62 -9.40 -14.59
N ILE A 231 -12.32 -9.37 -14.83
CA ILE A 231 -11.50 -10.56 -15.09
C ILE A 231 -10.79 -10.95 -13.81
N ASN A 232 -10.79 -12.25 -13.45
CA ASN A 232 -9.96 -12.76 -12.37
C ASN A 232 -8.49 -12.43 -12.67
N VAL A 233 -7.77 -11.87 -11.69
CA VAL A 233 -6.41 -11.33 -11.89
C VAL A 233 -5.42 -12.39 -12.37
N HIS A 234 -5.61 -13.67 -12.00
CA HIS A 234 -4.75 -14.76 -12.44
C HIS A 234 -4.88 -15.11 -13.94
N ARG A 235 -5.94 -14.64 -14.60
CA ARG A 235 -6.07 -14.73 -16.06
C ARG A 235 -5.23 -13.68 -16.79
N LEU A 236 -4.83 -12.62 -16.10
CA LEU A 236 -3.94 -11.58 -16.65
C LEU A 236 -2.47 -11.95 -16.49
N PRO A 237 -1.55 -11.29 -17.21
CA PRO A 237 -0.11 -11.44 -16.96
C PRO A 237 0.28 -11.16 -15.50
N PRO A 238 1.25 -11.91 -14.95
CA PRO A 238 2.10 -12.90 -15.61
C PRO A 238 1.49 -14.31 -15.69
N ASP A 239 0.43 -14.59 -14.92
CA ASP A 239 -0.04 -15.96 -14.67
C ASP A 239 -0.73 -16.57 -15.92
N LEU A 240 -1.52 -15.76 -16.63
CA LEU A 240 -2.25 -16.15 -17.84
C LEU A 240 -3.02 -17.47 -17.64
N ALA A 241 -3.66 -17.63 -16.48
CA ALA A 241 -4.46 -18.82 -16.19
C ALA A 241 -5.63 -18.94 -17.19
N GLY A 242 -5.87 -20.15 -17.70
CA GLY A 242 -6.94 -20.43 -18.65
C GLY A 242 -6.45 -20.87 -20.02
N PRO A 243 -7.35 -20.91 -21.03
CA PRO A 243 -7.02 -21.44 -22.37
C PRO A 243 -6.00 -20.58 -23.12
N ASP A 244 -5.04 -21.21 -23.80
CA ASP A 244 -4.04 -20.53 -24.62
C ASP A 244 -4.64 -19.64 -25.71
N SER A 245 -5.83 -19.97 -26.22
CA SER A 245 -6.55 -19.19 -27.21
C SER A 245 -6.88 -17.75 -26.76
N GLU A 246 -6.93 -17.49 -25.44
CA GLU A 246 -7.20 -16.17 -24.87
C GLU A 246 -5.92 -15.40 -24.54
N HIS A 247 -4.77 -16.07 -24.44
CA HIS A 247 -3.51 -15.47 -23.96
C HIS A 247 -3.09 -14.25 -24.77
N ALA A 248 -3.26 -14.24 -26.09
CA ALA A 248 -2.91 -13.07 -26.93
C ALA A 248 -3.72 -11.83 -26.52
N LYS A 249 -5.04 -11.98 -26.30
CA LYS A 249 -5.93 -10.91 -25.85
C LYS A 249 -5.56 -10.44 -24.44
N LEU A 250 -5.35 -11.38 -23.52
CA LEU A 250 -5.01 -11.07 -22.12
C LEU A 250 -3.64 -10.41 -21.97
N LYS A 251 -2.64 -10.84 -22.78
CA LYS A 251 -1.33 -10.17 -22.85
C LYS A 251 -1.43 -8.72 -23.32
N ALA A 252 -2.38 -8.40 -24.21
CA ALA A 252 -2.59 -7.03 -24.68
C ALA A 252 -3.19 -6.11 -23.61
N VAL A 253 -3.90 -6.67 -22.62
CA VAL A 253 -4.37 -5.94 -21.43
C VAL A 253 -3.17 -5.57 -20.55
N GLY A 254 -2.26 -6.48 -20.30
CA GLY A 254 -1.16 -6.31 -19.36
C GLY A 254 -1.52 -6.80 -17.94
N GLU A 255 -0.76 -6.35 -16.92
CA GLU A 255 -1.12 -6.65 -15.52
C GLU A 255 -2.42 -5.91 -15.12
N SER A 256 -3.08 -6.42 -14.09
CA SER A 256 -4.35 -5.85 -13.57
C SER A 256 -4.27 -4.38 -13.22
N ASP A 257 -5.40 -3.70 -13.26
CA ASP A 257 -5.57 -2.38 -12.65
C ASP A 257 -5.39 -2.44 -11.14
N ARG A 258 -4.71 -1.44 -10.57
CA ARG A 258 -4.41 -1.39 -9.14
C ARG A 258 -4.58 0.01 -8.57
N MET A 259 -5.32 0.08 -7.47
CA MET A 259 -5.32 1.25 -6.62
C MET A 259 -3.99 1.38 -5.87
N THR A 260 -3.61 2.59 -5.53
CA THR A 260 -2.45 2.90 -4.70
C THR A 260 -2.88 3.92 -3.65
N LEU A 261 -2.95 3.48 -2.39
CA LEU A 261 -3.53 4.23 -1.27
C LEU A 261 -2.48 4.48 -0.21
N ARG A 262 -2.41 5.73 0.24
CA ARG A 262 -1.55 6.14 1.35
C ARG A 262 -2.42 6.56 2.52
N PHE A 263 -2.26 5.86 3.64
CA PHE A 263 -2.90 6.16 4.91
C PHE A 263 -1.85 6.59 5.93
N VAL A 264 -2.25 7.44 6.88
CA VAL A 264 -1.41 7.90 7.98
C VAL A 264 -2.12 7.61 9.29
N LYS A 265 -1.37 7.11 10.27
CA LYS A 265 -1.83 7.04 11.66
C LYS A 265 -1.73 8.43 12.28
N PRO A 266 -2.84 9.04 12.75
CA PRO A 266 -2.84 10.35 13.39
C PRO A 266 -1.94 10.44 14.62
#